data_dce08dde4c2b2fd1d01094f84194573f
#
_entry.id   dce08dde4c2b2fd1d01094f84194573f
#
_cell.length_a   1.000
_cell.length_b   1.000
_cell.length_c   1.000
_cell.angle_alpha   90.00
_cell.angle_beta   90.00
_cell.angle_gamma   90.00
#
_symmetry.space_group_name_H-M   'P 1'
#
loop_
_entity.id
_entity.type
_entity.pdbx_description
1 polymer ?
#
loop_
_entity_poly.entity_id
_entity_poly.type
_entity_poly.pdbx_seq_one_letter_code
_entity_poly.pdbx_strand_id
1 'polypeptide(L)'
;LPYVKNIYYLDVCLYKYFIGRDDQSVNESIMIKRLDQQYRVTRIMLDVYNNTVIENKHTDDAMVHYFDMMMCVSSILSILEGSEQRLKDKEKLWQDVLETNPVLYQKVRKSLLGRTMNLPGKVGRKCSVIGYALAQKIFGFN
;
A
#
# COMPACT_ATOMS: atom_id res chain seq x y z
N LEU A 1 12.45 10.07 -3.11
CA LEU A 1 13.72 9.35 -3.27
C LEU A 1 14.48 9.73 -4.55
N PRO A 2 13.87 9.76 -5.77
CA PRO A 2 14.64 10.02 -7.00
C PRO A 2 15.32 11.41 -7.05
N TYR A 3 14.82 12.37 -6.28
CA TYR A 3 15.37 13.72 -6.20
C TYR A 3 16.37 13.95 -5.04
N VAL A 4 16.57 12.95 -4.19
CA VAL A 4 17.47 13.04 -3.02
C VAL A 4 18.85 12.59 -3.42
N LYS A 5 19.84 13.49 -3.31
CA LYS A 5 21.26 13.19 -3.63
C LYS A 5 22.04 12.72 -2.41
N ASN A 6 21.75 13.30 -1.25
CA ASN A 6 22.45 12.99 0.01
C ASN A 6 21.47 12.89 1.15
N ILE A 7 21.70 11.95 2.06
CA ILE A 7 20.94 11.79 3.31
C ILE A 7 21.95 11.81 4.45
N TYR A 8 21.73 12.67 5.45
CA TYR A 8 22.50 12.70 6.69
C TYR A 8 21.67 12.12 7.82
N TYR A 9 22.21 11.11 8.47
CA TYR A 9 21.61 10.54 9.68
C TYR A 9 22.18 11.27 10.90
N LEU A 10 21.29 11.71 11.80
CA LEU A 10 21.64 12.28 13.10
C LEU A 10 21.12 11.35 14.19
N ASP A 11 22.00 10.86 15.04
CA ASP A 11 21.64 10.04 16.20
C ASP A 11 21.11 10.92 17.35
N VAL A 12 20.01 11.61 17.06
CA VAL A 12 19.34 12.54 17.99
C VAL A 12 17.83 12.32 17.95
N CYS A 13 17.22 12.18 19.10
CA CYS A 13 15.76 12.14 19.21
C CYS A 13 15.17 13.56 19.13
N LEU A 14 14.86 14.02 17.93
CA LEU A 14 14.28 15.35 17.69
C LEU A 14 12.79 15.44 17.98
N TYR A 15 12.08 14.31 17.93
CA TYR A 15 10.64 14.26 18.11
C TYR A 15 10.20 12.94 18.74
N LYS A 16 9.35 13.01 19.75
CA LYS A 16 8.69 11.83 20.35
C LYS A 16 7.23 11.80 19.93
N TYR A 17 6.86 10.79 19.19
CA TYR A 17 5.50 10.59 18.73
C TYR A 17 4.76 9.65 19.69
N PHE A 18 3.65 10.11 20.26
CA PHE A 18 2.83 9.27 21.11
C PHE A 18 1.93 8.38 20.22
N ILE A 19 2.12 7.06 20.32
CA ILE A 19 1.33 6.06 19.60
C ILE A 19 0.27 5.49 20.53
N GLY A 20 -0.94 5.25 20.01
CA GLY A 20 -2.02 4.58 20.75
C GLY A 20 -3.20 5.48 21.13
N ARG A 21 -3.35 6.67 20.54
CA ARG A 21 -4.58 7.45 20.67
C ARG A 21 -5.62 6.98 19.64
N ASP A 22 -6.89 6.96 20.02
CA ASP A 22 -8.00 6.51 19.17
C ASP A 22 -8.24 7.42 17.96
N ASP A 23 -7.79 8.68 18.01
CA ASP A 23 -7.95 9.69 16.94
C ASP A 23 -6.80 9.70 15.91
N GLN A 24 -5.84 8.78 16.03
CA GLN A 24 -4.69 8.75 15.12
C GLN A 24 -5.10 8.34 13.70
N SER A 25 -4.50 9.02 12.71
CA SER A 25 -4.76 8.76 11.29
C SER A 25 -4.38 7.35 10.83
N VAL A 26 -3.52 6.66 11.59
CA VAL A 26 -3.10 5.27 11.34
C VAL A 26 -4.04 4.24 11.94
N ASN A 27 -5.07 4.65 12.70
CA ASN A 27 -6.08 3.74 13.21
C ASN A 27 -6.88 3.15 12.04
N GLU A 28 -7.01 1.82 12.01
CA GLU A 28 -7.66 1.07 10.92
C GLU A 28 -9.07 1.59 10.61
N SER A 29 -9.88 1.87 11.64
CA SER A 29 -11.23 2.38 11.46
C SER A 29 -11.27 3.76 10.79
N ILE A 30 -10.25 4.60 11.05
CA ILE A 30 -10.10 5.92 10.42
C ILE A 30 -9.59 5.76 8.99
N MET A 31 -8.65 4.85 8.77
CA MET A 31 -8.13 4.56 7.43
C MET A 31 -9.22 4.01 6.50
N ILE A 32 -10.08 3.13 6.99
CA ILE A 32 -11.25 2.62 6.24
C ILE A 32 -12.18 3.77 5.82
N LYS A 33 -12.49 4.70 6.74
CA LYS A 33 -13.30 5.89 6.43
C LYS A 33 -12.66 6.82 5.38
N ARG A 34 -11.33 6.76 5.24
CA ARG A 34 -10.54 7.58 4.31
C ARG A 34 -10.03 6.82 3.08
N LEU A 35 -10.65 5.69 2.75
CA LEU A 35 -10.25 4.85 1.61
C LEU A 35 -10.16 5.62 0.27
N ASP A 36 -11.05 6.60 0.05
CA ASP A 36 -11.01 7.41 -1.17
C ASP A 36 -9.72 8.25 -1.26
N GLN A 37 -9.24 8.75 -0.11
CA GLN A 37 -7.94 9.45 -0.03
C GLN A 37 -6.79 8.47 -0.30
N GLN A 38 -6.86 7.25 0.25
CA GLN A 38 -5.87 6.20 0.03
C GLN A 38 -5.76 5.84 -1.46
N TYR A 39 -6.88 5.62 -2.15
CA TYR A 39 -6.90 5.36 -3.58
C TYR A 39 -6.33 6.53 -4.39
N ARG A 40 -6.68 7.77 -4.03
CA ARG A 40 -6.16 8.97 -4.69
C ARG A 40 -4.64 9.04 -4.56
N VAL A 41 -4.11 8.86 -3.35
CA VAL A 41 -2.65 8.89 -3.10
C VAL A 41 -1.95 7.78 -3.88
N THR A 42 -2.51 6.57 -3.91
CA THR A 42 -1.93 5.44 -4.66
C THR A 42 -1.86 5.73 -6.17
N ARG A 43 -2.90 6.39 -6.75
CA ARG A 43 -2.88 6.83 -8.16
C ARG A 43 -1.84 7.93 -8.41
N ILE A 44 -1.73 8.90 -7.52
CA ILE A 44 -0.68 9.93 -7.62
C ILE A 44 0.70 9.29 -7.60
N MET A 45 0.93 8.27 -6.78
CA MET A 45 2.19 7.55 -6.77
C MET A 45 2.46 6.80 -8.08
N LEU A 46 1.42 6.20 -8.68
CA LEU A 46 1.53 5.58 -10.00
C LEU A 46 1.97 6.60 -11.05
N ASP A 47 1.33 7.77 -11.06
CA ASP A 47 1.66 8.87 -11.97
C ASP A 47 3.09 9.37 -11.76
N VAL A 48 3.50 9.56 -10.50
CA VAL A 48 4.88 9.96 -10.16
C VAL A 48 5.88 8.91 -10.63
N TYR A 49 5.62 7.63 -10.41
CA TYR A 49 6.51 6.56 -10.85
C TYR A 49 6.67 6.58 -12.39
N ASN A 50 5.57 6.72 -13.12
CA ASN A 50 5.59 6.72 -14.59
C ASN A 50 6.28 7.94 -15.20
N ASN A 51 6.19 9.10 -14.54
CA ASN A 51 6.74 10.36 -15.04
C ASN A 51 8.14 10.67 -14.51
N THR A 52 8.72 9.76 -13.72
CA THR A 52 10.06 9.94 -13.13
C THR A 52 11.06 9.08 -13.87
N VAL A 53 12.15 9.70 -14.35
CA VAL A 53 13.31 8.97 -14.87
C VAL A 53 14.09 8.40 -13.68
N ILE A 54 14.18 7.08 -13.59
CA ILE A 54 14.87 6.38 -12.51
C ILE A 54 16.10 5.70 -13.11
N GLU A 55 17.28 6.28 -12.90
CA GLU A 55 18.54 5.76 -13.46
C GLU A 55 19.14 4.64 -12.58
N ASN A 56 18.85 4.66 -11.29
CA ASN A 56 19.44 3.74 -10.33
C ASN A 56 18.49 2.60 -9.97
N LYS A 57 18.94 1.37 -10.18
CA LYS A 57 18.16 0.17 -9.88
C LYS A 57 17.69 0.08 -8.42
N HIS A 58 18.51 0.47 -7.45
CA HIS A 58 18.11 0.44 -6.04
C HIS A 58 16.97 1.43 -5.75
N THR A 59 16.98 2.58 -6.42
CA THR A 59 15.89 3.56 -6.34
C THR A 59 14.62 3.00 -6.97
N ASP A 60 14.71 2.34 -8.14
CA ASP A 60 13.57 1.66 -8.77
C ASP A 60 12.99 0.59 -7.85
N ASP A 61 13.83 -0.32 -7.34
CA ASP A 61 13.42 -1.38 -6.44
C ASP A 61 12.72 -0.82 -5.18
N ALA A 62 13.24 0.26 -4.60
CA ALA A 62 12.64 0.93 -3.44
C ALA A 62 11.28 1.57 -3.78
N MET A 63 11.15 2.22 -4.93
CA MET A 63 9.89 2.81 -5.37
C MET A 63 8.84 1.74 -5.69
N VAL A 64 9.23 0.65 -6.35
CA VAL A 64 8.36 -0.49 -6.62
C VAL A 64 7.89 -1.13 -5.30
N HIS A 65 8.79 -1.34 -4.34
CA HIS A 65 8.44 -1.90 -3.03
C HIS A 65 7.45 -0.99 -2.28
N TYR A 66 7.71 0.31 -2.26
CA TYR A 66 6.80 1.27 -1.62
C TYR A 66 5.43 1.29 -2.30
N PHE A 67 5.38 1.25 -3.63
CA PHE A 67 4.13 1.15 -4.38
C PHE A 67 3.38 -0.16 -4.09
N ASP A 68 4.09 -1.29 -3.99
CA ASP A 68 3.51 -2.58 -3.62
C ASP A 68 2.85 -2.54 -2.22
N MET A 69 3.52 -1.89 -1.25
CA MET A 69 2.92 -1.65 0.07
C MET A 69 1.65 -0.80 -0.01
N MET A 70 1.64 0.28 -0.81
CA MET A 70 0.46 1.13 -0.99
C MET A 70 -0.71 0.36 -1.63
N MET A 71 -0.43 -0.50 -2.61
CA MET A 71 -1.42 -1.39 -3.23
C MET A 71 -1.95 -2.42 -2.22
N CYS A 72 -1.08 -2.95 -1.37
CA CYS A 72 -1.46 -3.86 -0.28
C CYS A 72 -2.40 -3.18 0.71
N VAL A 73 -2.03 -2.00 1.23
CA VAL A 73 -2.86 -1.24 2.18
C VAL A 73 -4.21 -0.88 1.56
N SER A 74 -4.24 -0.37 0.33
CA SER A 74 -5.48 -0.06 -0.38
C SER A 74 -6.37 -1.29 -0.54
N SER A 75 -5.77 -2.44 -0.83
CA SER A 75 -6.50 -3.70 -1.03
C SER A 75 -7.05 -4.29 0.25
N ILE A 76 -6.24 -4.33 1.32
CA ILE A 76 -6.69 -4.93 2.59
C ILE A 76 -7.78 -4.09 3.25
N LEU A 77 -7.68 -2.76 3.23
CA LEU A 77 -8.72 -1.89 3.76
C LEU A 77 -10.05 -2.02 2.99
N SER A 78 -9.99 -2.23 1.67
CA SER A 78 -11.17 -2.52 0.84
C SER A 78 -11.83 -3.84 1.21
N ILE A 79 -11.01 -4.87 1.50
CA ILE A 79 -11.47 -6.20 1.91
C ILE A 79 -12.08 -6.15 3.32
N LEU A 80 -11.51 -5.38 4.23
CA LEU A 80 -11.98 -5.20 5.60
C LEU A 80 -13.31 -4.44 5.65
N GLU A 81 -13.46 -3.38 4.84
CA GLU A 81 -14.72 -2.66 4.70
C GLU A 81 -15.81 -3.56 4.09
N GLY A 82 -15.46 -4.36 3.08
CA GLY A 82 -16.21 -5.51 2.60
C GLY A 82 -17.44 -5.23 1.75
N SER A 83 -17.85 -3.97 1.53
CA SER A 83 -18.98 -3.66 0.63
C SER A 83 -18.63 -4.00 -0.83
N GLU A 84 -19.68 -4.29 -1.62
CA GLU A 84 -19.51 -4.60 -3.04
C GLU A 84 -18.84 -3.43 -3.80
N GLN A 85 -19.17 -2.20 -3.42
CA GLN A 85 -18.57 -1.01 -4.01
C GLN A 85 -17.06 -0.96 -3.75
N ARG A 86 -16.61 -1.17 -2.51
CA ARG A 86 -15.18 -1.13 -2.16
C ARG A 86 -14.39 -2.26 -2.80
N LEU A 87 -15.00 -3.42 -2.97
CA LEU A 87 -14.38 -4.51 -3.71
C LEU A 87 -14.23 -4.17 -5.20
N LYS A 88 -15.22 -3.52 -5.82
CA LYS A 88 -15.12 -2.99 -7.20
C LYS A 88 -14.07 -1.88 -7.32
N ASP A 89 -14.00 -0.97 -6.35
CA ASP A 89 -12.99 0.09 -6.31
C ASP A 89 -11.57 -0.48 -6.24
N LYS A 90 -11.38 -1.54 -5.43
CA LYS A 90 -10.12 -2.29 -5.40
C LYS A 90 -9.77 -2.88 -6.77
N GLU A 91 -10.71 -3.59 -7.41
CA GLU A 91 -10.48 -4.18 -8.73
C GLU A 91 -10.14 -3.11 -9.76
N LYS A 92 -10.86 -1.99 -9.73
CA LYS A 92 -10.58 -0.83 -10.59
C LYS A 92 -9.19 -0.27 -10.37
N LEU A 93 -8.73 -0.13 -9.11
CA LEU A 93 -7.38 0.33 -8.82
C LEU A 93 -6.32 -0.58 -9.44
N TRP A 94 -6.48 -1.91 -9.34
CA TRP A 94 -5.58 -2.86 -9.97
C TRP A 94 -5.62 -2.78 -11.49
N GLN A 95 -6.80 -2.54 -12.07
CA GLN A 95 -6.96 -2.33 -13.51
C GLN A 95 -6.29 -1.03 -13.97
N ASP A 96 -6.45 0.07 -13.23
CA ASP A 96 -5.78 1.34 -13.50
C ASP A 96 -4.25 1.16 -13.59
N VAL A 97 -3.66 0.35 -12.68
CA VAL A 97 -2.22 0.04 -12.71
C VAL A 97 -1.85 -0.78 -13.95
N LEU A 98 -2.66 -1.78 -14.31
CA LEU A 98 -2.43 -2.61 -15.49
C LEU A 98 -2.46 -1.78 -16.79
N GLU A 99 -3.43 -0.89 -16.92
CA GLU A 99 -3.60 -0.03 -18.09
C GLU A 99 -2.51 1.02 -18.20
N THR A 100 -2.07 1.58 -17.07
CA THR A 100 -1.08 2.66 -17.04
C THR A 100 0.35 2.14 -17.15
N ASN A 101 0.68 1.05 -16.44
CA ASN A 101 2.03 0.46 -16.43
C ASN A 101 1.99 -1.06 -16.25
N PRO A 102 1.86 -1.83 -17.36
CA PRO A 102 1.82 -3.30 -17.31
C PRO A 102 3.05 -3.95 -16.67
N VAL A 103 4.22 -3.32 -16.79
CA VAL A 103 5.48 -3.83 -16.22
C VAL A 103 5.44 -3.71 -14.69
N LEU A 104 5.08 -2.55 -14.17
CA LEU A 104 4.90 -2.31 -12.73
C LEU A 104 3.81 -3.24 -12.18
N TYR A 105 2.67 -3.35 -12.90
CA TYR A 105 1.60 -4.28 -12.53
C TYR A 105 2.13 -5.70 -12.34
N GLN A 106 2.93 -6.22 -13.29
CA GLN A 106 3.49 -7.57 -13.18
C GLN A 106 4.42 -7.72 -11.97
N LYS A 107 5.25 -6.71 -11.67
CA LYS A 107 6.13 -6.71 -10.51
C LYS A 107 5.31 -6.83 -9.22
N VAL A 108 4.35 -5.91 -9.00
CA VAL A 108 3.55 -5.87 -7.76
C VAL A 108 2.52 -7.01 -7.68
N ARG A 109 1.96 -7.45 -8.81
CA ARG A 109 0.98 -8.55 -8.83
C ARG A 109 1.59 -9.91 -8.47
N LYS A 110 2.89 -10.10 -8.81
CA LYS A 110 3.65 -11.32 -8.50
C LYS A 110 4.33 -11.28 -7.13
N SER A 111 4.39 -10.13 -6.47
CA SER A 111 4.91 -10.00 -5.11
C SER A 111 4.12 -10.85 -4.12
N LEU A 112 4.68 -11.09 -2.95
CA LEU A 112 3.96 -11.76 -1.86
C LEU A 112 2.70 -10.98 -1.47
N LEU A 113 2.81 -9.66 -1.32
CA LEU A 113 1.69 -8.79 -0.97
C LEU A 113 0.61 -8.80 -2.05
N GLY A 114 1.01 -8.63 -3.32
CA GLY A 114 0.08 -8.66 -4.44
C GLY A 114 -0.68 -9.99 -4.59
N ARG A 115 -0.01 -11.12 -4.35
CA ARG A 115 -0.66 -12.45 -4.37
C ARG A 115 -1.66 -12.60 -3.25
N THR A 116 -1.29 -12.27 -2.01
CA THR A 116 -2.14 -12.43 -0.83
C THR A 116 -3.36 -11.52 -0.87
N MET A 117 -3.23 -10.30 -1.43
CA MET A 117 -4.34 -9.36 -1.54
C MET A 117 -5.30 -9.64 -2.72
N ASN A 118 -4.97 -10.57 -3.59
CA ASN A 118 -5.77 -10.91 -4.77
C ASN A 118 -6.15 -12.39 -4.83
N LEU A 119 -6.29 -13.03 -3.68
CA LEU A 119 -6.83 -14.39 -3.59
C LEU A 119 -8.30 -14.40 -4.04
N PRO A 120 -8.73 -15.40 -4.83
CA PRO A 120 -10.05 -15.43 -5.43
C PRO A 120 -11.17 -15.74 -4.42
N GLY A 121 -12.33 -15.17 -4.67
CA GLY A 121 -13.57 -15.50 -3.99
C GLY A 121 -13.64 -15.06 -2.52
N LYS A 122 -14.70 -15.46 -1.85
CA LYS A 122 -14.94 -15.13 -0.43
C LYS A 122 -13.92 -15.79 0.50
N VAL A 123 -13.50 -17.01 0.20
CA VAL A 123 -12.50 -17.74 0.99
C VAL A 123 -11.14 -17.07 0.89
N GLY A 124 -10.73 -16.70 -0.32
CA GLY A 124 -9.46 -15.97 -0.51
C GLY A 124 -9.41 -14.68 0.28
N ARG A 125 -10.47 -13.89 0.27
CA ARG A 125 -10.54 -12.66 1.09
C ARG A 125 -10.43 -12.94 2.60
N LYS A 126 -11.05 -14.00 3.10
CA LYS A 126 -10.89 -14.40 4.51
C LYS A 126 -9.44 -14.77 4.83
N CYS A 127 -8.76 -15.49 3.93
CA CYS A 127 -7.33 -15.80 4.09
C CYS A 127 -6.48 -14.52 4.12
N SER A 128 -6.77 -13.53 3.27
CA SER A 128 -6.08 -12.23 3.28
C SER A 128 -6.25 -11.51 4.63
N VAL A 129 -7.45 -11.49 5.18
CA VAL A 129 -7.74 -10.88 6.50
C VAL A 129 -7.02 -11.60 7.63
N ILE A 130 -7.02 -12.94 7.63
CA ILE A 130 -6.30 -13.74 8.63
C ILE A 130 -4.79 -13.46 8.55
N GLY A 131 -4.22 -13.46 7.35
CA GLY A 131 -2.81 -13.14 7.13
C GLY A 131 -2.45 -11.73 7.62
N TYR A 132 -3.30 -10.75 7.36
CA TYR A 132 -3.15 -9.39 7.85
C TYR A 132 -3.19 -9.32 9.40
N ALA A 133 -4.17 -9.96 10.04
CA ALA A 133 -4.26 -10.00 11.49
C ALA A 133 -3.06 -10.69 12.16
N LEU A 134 -2.50 -11.72 11.52
CA LEU A 134 -1.26 -12.35 11.98
C LEU A 134 -0.07 -11.40 11.85
N ALA A 135 0.04 -10.70 10.72
CA ALA A 135 1.10 -9.72 10.51
C ALA A 135 1.04 -8.58 11.53
N GLN A 136 -0.16 -8.07 11.85
CA GLN A 136 -0.33 -7.07 12.92
C GLN A 136 0.22 -7.56 14.27
N LYS A 137 -0.08 -8.81 14.65
CA LYS A 137 0.41 -9.39 15.91
C LYS A 137 1.94 -9.58 15.94
N ILE A 138 2.54 -9.98 14.81
CA ILE A 138 3.97 -10.25 14.71
C ILE A 138 4.78 -8.94 14.66
N PHE A 139 4.34 -7.98 13.87
CA PHE A 139 5.07 -6.73 13.62
C PHE A 139 4.62 -5.56 14.49
N GLY A 140 3.56 -5.71 15.29
CA GLY A 140 3.12 -4.71 16.25
C GLY A 140 2.61 -3.40 15.61
N PHE A 141 1.98 -3.46 14.44
CA PHE A 141 1.35 -2.29 13.82
C PHE A 141 -0.18 -2.34 13.96
N ASN A 142 -0.81 -1.17 14.08
CA ASN A 142 -2.27 -1.02 14.12
C ASN A 142 -2.84 -0.73 12.74
#